data_0c2db5d4ae2b5f72ec0b0dc9a4947182
#
_entry.id   0c2db5d4ae2b5f72ec0b0dc9a4947182
#
_cell.length_a   1.000
_cell.length_b   1.000
_cell.length_c   1.000
_cell.angle_alpha   90.00
_cell.angle_beta   90.00
_cell.angle_gamma   90.00
#
_symmetry.space_group_name_H-M   'P 1'
#
loop_
_entity.id
_entity.type
_entity.pdbx_description
1 polymer ?
#
loop_
_entity_poly.entity_id
_entity_poly.type
_entity_poly.pdbx_seq_one_letter_code
_entity_poly.pdbx_strand_id
1 'polypeptide(L)'
;LICGDVGFGKTEVAIRAAFKSVADGKQVAVLVPTTILAMQHYKTFRERLAALPVTVEYVNRFKSTKQIKETLQRVVEGKTDILIGTHRLTNKDIRFKDLGLLIIDEEQKFGVKTKDKLKELKVNVDTLTLSATPIPRTLHFSLMGARDLSVIATPPPNRQPVQTELHVFDELLIRDAVAREIKRGGQVFFVHNRVKDIEELANLVLRLVPDARITYIHGQMEGDRLEKRMMKFIDGEYDVLVSTNLIESGLDIPNANTIIINRAHLFGLSDLHQMRGRVGRSNKKAYCYLLTPPVAGLPADARKRLSTLEEFSDLGDGFKVAMRDLDIRGAGNLLGGEQSGFINDLGFETYHQILDEAVTELKETEFRDLFLGDPTERLQAAIKDGGPKECNIETDLQILIPDAYVSSVSERLQLYSKLDRVKGPEELRKLVAGIVDRFGPLPPEVEQLADIVRLRWQACQVGFEKLTLKKNQLKGYIPATNNEPYFQGDTFGTILSYIQTHPRLASMKERKEQLIISIEDVKNVQAAQRILSELGSPETVGV
;
A
#
# COMPACT_ATOMS: atom_id res chain seq x y z
N LEU A 1 -7.69 6.78 -3.90
CA LEU A 1 -6.23 6.80 -3.94
C LEU A 1 -5.71 5.67 -4.81
N ILE A 2 -4.82 5.97 -5.75
CA ILE A 2 -4.08 4.97 -6.54
C ILE A 2 -2.65 4.91 -6.04
N CYS A 3 -2.25 3.76 -5.51
CA CYS A 3 -0.89 3.45 -5.13
C CYS A 3 -0.25 2.51 -6.16
N GLY A 4 1.00 2.74 -6.47
CA GLY A 4 1.78 1.86 -7.33
C GLY A 4 3.23 2.32 -7.30
N ASP A 5 4.14 1.40 -7.41
CA ASP A 5 5.57 1.72 -7.35
C ASP A 5 5.97 2.73 -8.44
N VAL A 6 7.14 3.32 -8.28
CA VAL A 6 7.64 4.31 -9.25
C VAL A 6 7.72 3.67 -10.64
N GLY A 7 7.10 4.32 -11.65
CA GLY A 7 7.08 3.82 -13.03
C GLY A 7 6.08 2.67 -13.32
N PHE A 8 5.11 2.39 -12.44
CA PHE A 8 4.06 1.37 -12.67
C PHE A 8 2.85 1.88 -13.48
N GLY A 9 2.96 3.02 -14.12
CA GLY A 9 1.92 3.52 -15.02
C GLY A 9 0.77 4.27 -14.33
N LYS A 10 0.94 4.78 -13.11
CA LYS A 10 -0.06 5.63 -12.44
C LYS A 10 -0.57 6.77 -13.32
N THR A 11 0.33 7.40 -14.08
CA THR A 11 -0.01 8.49 -15.01
C THR A 11 -0.94 8.01 -16.13
N GLU A 12 -0.80 6.78 -16.64
CA GLU A 12 -1.72 6.23 -17.66
C GLU A 12 -3.14 6.09 -17.10
N VAL A 13 -3.29 5.65 -15.84
CA VAL A 13 -4.60 5.59 -15.19
C VAL A 13 -5.20 6.99 -15.04
N ALA A 14 -4.37 7.98 -14.66
CA ALA A 14 -4.80 9.37 -14.56
C ALA A 14 -5.28 9.93 -15.91
N ILE A 15 -4.57 9.63 -17.02
CA ILE A 15 -4.97 10.05 -18.37
C ILE A 15 -6.30 9.44 -18.77
N ARG A 16 -6.51 8.15 -18.49
CA ARG A 16 -7.79 7.47 -18.78
C ARG A 16 -8.94 8.03 -17.99
N ALA A 17 -8.73 8.32 -16.70
CA ALA A 17 -9.74 8.96 -15.85
C ALA A 17 -10.06 10.38 -16.35
N ALA A 18 -9.03 11.15 -16.72
CA ALA A 18 -9.20 12.48 -17.31
C ALA A 18 -10.01 12.44 -18.60
N PHE A 19 -9.68 11.51 -19.51
CA PHE A 19 -10.43 11.33 -20.75
C PHE A 19 -11.88 10.96 -20.52
N LYS A 20 -12.15 10.05 -19.57
CA LYS A 20 -13.52 9.67 -19.19
C LYS A 20 -14.33 10.88 -18.72
N SER A 21 -13.76 11.71 -17.86
CA SER A 21 -14.40 12.94 -17.36
C SER A 21 -14.66 13.95 -18.48
N VAL A 22 -13.69 14.12 -19.40
CA VAL A 22 -13.86 15.00 -20.58
C VAL A 22 -14.95 14.48 -21.53
N ALA A 23 -15.02 13.17 -21.75
CA ALA A 23 -16.07 12.53 -22.56
C ALA A 23 -17.47 12.75 -21.97
N ASP A 24 -17.59 12.92 -20.65
CA ASP A 24 -18.82 13.28 -19.95
C ASP A 24 -19.08 14.81 -19.93
N GLY A 25 -18.30 15.59 -20.69
CA GLY A 25 -18.44 17.05 -20.82
C GLY A 25 -17.89 17.87 -19.67
N LYS A 26 -17.09 17.28 -18.78
CA LYS A 26 -16.49 17.94 -17.61
C LYS A 26 -15.06 18.38 -17.86
N GLN A 27 -14.62 19.41 -17.13
CA GLN A 27 -13.22 19.82 -17.13
C GLN A 27 -12.42 19.07 -16.06
N VAL A 28 -11.10 18.94 -16.30
CA VAL A 28 -10.17 18.23 -15.41
C VAL A 28 -9.04 19.15 -14.98
N ALA A 29 -8.72 19.16 -13.69
CA ALA A 29 -7.55 19.81 -13.12
C ALA A 29 -6.52 18.76 -12.71
N VAL A 30 -5.24 18.93 -13.15
CA VAL A 30 -4.13 18.06 -12.76
C VAL A 30 -3.12 18.86 -11.96
N LEU A 31 -3.05 18.59 -10.67
CA LEU A 31 -2.17 19.26 -9.73
C LEU A 31 -0.91 18.45 -9.48
N VAL A 32 0.25 19.09 -9.68
CA VAL A 32 1.57 18.49 -9.50
C VAL A 32 2.48 19.38 -8.66
N PRO A 33 3.49 18.82 -7.93
CA PRO A 33 4.28 19.60 -6.98
C PRO A 33 5.29 20.55 -7.61
N THR A 34 5.79 20.26 -8.81
CA THR A 34 6.87 21.04 -9.44
C THR A 34 6.53 21.49 -10.86
N THR A 35 7.17 22.58 -11.30
CA THR A 35 7.01 23.16 -12.65
C THR A 35 7.45 22.20 -13.75
N ILE A 36 8.54 21.47 -13.50
CA ILE A 36 9.10 20.51 -14.46
C ILE A 36 8.15 19.32 -14.61
N LEU A 37 7.58 18.82 -13.52
CA LEU A 37 6.60 17.74 -13.56
C LEU A 37 5.33 18.18 -14.30
N ALA A 38 4.90 19.44 -14.14
CA ALA A 38 3.78 19.98 -14.89
C ALA A 38 4.04 19.96 -16.41
N MET A 39 5.26 20.28 -16.83
CA MET A 39 5.64 20.21 -18.26
C MET A 39 5.70 18.76 -18.76
N GLN A 40 6.25 17.83 -17.97
CA GLN A 40 6.28 16.41 -18.34
C GLN A 40 4.86 15.84 -18.47
N HIS A 41 3.99 16.09 -17.50
CA HIS A 41 2.58 15.68 -17.59
C HIS A 41 1.88 16.33 -18.79
N TYR A 42 2.08 17.63 -19.04
CA TYR A 42 1.52 18.29 -20.21
C TYR A 42 1.93 17.60 -21.51
N LYS A 43 3.24 17.31 -21.68
CA LYS A 43 3.75 16.60 -22.85
C LYS A 43 3.12 15.22 -22.98
N THR A 44 3.12 14.43 -21.91
CA THR A 44 2.60 13.07 -21.91
C THR A 44 1.09 13.02 -22.18
N PHE A 45 0.29 13.88 -21.51
CA PHE A 45 -1.15 13.97 -21.75
C PHE A 45 -1.46 14.40 -23.20
N ARG A 46 -0.76 15.42 -23.70
CA ARG A 46 -0.94 15.90 -25.07
C ARG A 46 -0.58 14.84 -26.11
N GLU A 47 0.53 14.15 -25.95
CA GLU A 47 0.95 13.07 -26.86
C GLU A 47 -0.04 11.90 -26.83
N ARG A 48 -0.47 11.50 -25.62
CA ARG A 48 -1.37 10.36 -25.43
C ARG A 48 -2.79 10.62 -25.96
N LEU A 49 -3.25 11.86 -25.89
CA LEU A 49 -4.58 12.28 -26.31
C LEU A 49 -4.58 12.94 -27.71
N ALA A 50 -3.45 12.94 -28.43
CA ALA A 50 -3.29 13.67 -29.70
C ALA A 50 -4.29 13.25 -30.80
N ALA A 51 -4.77 12.00 -30.80
CA ALA A 51 -5.75 11.50 -31.76
C ALA A 51 -7.22 11.80 -31.37
N LEU A 52 -7.44 12.47 -30.23
CA LEU A 52 -8.77 12.73 -29.66
C LEU A 52 -9.03 14.24 -29.62
N PRO A 53 -10.29 14.68 -29.71
CA PRO A 53 -10.65 16.09 -29.67
C PRO A 53 -10.60 16.65 -28.23
N VAL A 54 -9.43 16.57 -27.58
CA VAL A 54 -9.21 17.02 -26.21
C VAL A 54 -8.15 18.11 -26.17
N THR A 55 -8.50 19.24 -25.56
CA THR A 55 -7.59 20.39 -25.41
C THR A 55 -6.89 20.32 -24.05
N VAL A 56 -5.58 20.09 -24.08
CA VAL A 56 -4.72 20.08 -22.89
C VAL A 56 -3.91 21.36 -22.80
N GLU A 57 -3.96 22.04 -21.67
CA GLU A 57 -3.19 23.25 -21.39
C GLU A 57 -2.45 23.12 -20.05
N TYR A 58 -1.49 24.00 -19.84
CA TYR A 58 -0.78 24.07 -18.57
C TYR A 58 -0.58 25.50 -18.09
N VAL A 59 -0.45 25.69 -16.79
CA VAL A 59 -0.07 26.96 -16.17
C VAL A 59 1.09 26.77 -15.23
N ASN A 60 2.18 27.45 -15.54
CA ASN A 60 3.38 27.49 -14.71
C ASN A 60 4.13 28.82 -14.93
N ARG A 61 5.25 29.02 -14.23
CA ARG A 61 6.05 30.26 -14.33
C ARG A 61 6.84 30.41 -15.63
N PHE A 62 6.92 29.38 -16.48
CA PHE A 62 7.57 29.49 -17.81
C PHE A 62 6.69 30.19 -18.84
N LYS A 63 5.37 30.24 -18.64
CA LYS A 63 4.48 31.02 -19.48
C LYS A 63 4.50 32.49 -19.06
N SER A 64 4.51 33.39 -20.05
CA SER A 64 4.36 34.83 -19.81
C SER A 64 3.00 35.15 -19.18
N THR A 65 2.92 36.26 -18.46
CA THR A 65 1.66 36.72 -17.85
C THR A 65 0.52 36.82 -18.88
N LYS A 66 0.83 37.22 -20.11
CA LYS A 66 -0.14 37.28 -21.21
C LYS A 66 -0.66 35.90 -21.57
N GLN A 67 0.24 34.93 -21.78
CA GLN A 67 -0.11 33.53 -22.09
C GLN A 67 -0.92 32.89 -20.98
N ILE A 68 -0.60 33.17 -19.71
CA ILE A 68 -1.38 32.67 -18.58
C ILE A 68 -2.81 33.23 -18.62
N LYS A 69 -2.99 34.54 -18.83
CA LYS A 69 -4.31 35.16 -18.94
C LYS A 69 -5.14 34.56 -20.07
N GLU A 70 -4.54 34.36 -21.23
CA GLU A 70 -5.19 33.73 -22.38
C GLU A 70 -5.60 32.28 -22.10
N THR A 71 -4.73 31.51 -21.44
CA THR A 71 -5.05 30.14 -21.02
C THR A 71 -6.23 30.14 -20.03
N LEU A 72 -6.19 30.98 -19.00
CA LEU A 72 -7.26 31.06 -17.99
C LEU A 72 -8.60 31.51 -18.60
N GLN A 73 -8.58 32.42 -19.58
CA GLN A 73 -9.78 32.81 -20.30
C GLN A 73 -10.42 31.62 -21.02
N ARG A 74 -9.61 30.80 -21.71
CA ARG A 74 -10.11 29.57 -22.37
C ARG A 74 -10.66 28.54 -21.40
N VAL A 75 -10.10 28.45 -20.19
CA VAL A 75 -10.64 27.58 -19.11
C VAL A 75 -12.04 28.03 -18.69
N VAL A 76 -12.22 29.34 -18.45
CA VAL A 76 -13.53 29.92 -18.08
C VAL A 76 -14.56 29.73 -19.19
N GLU A 77 -14.15 29.86 -20.46
CA GLU A 77 -15.01 29.64 -21.62
C GLU A 77 -15.36 28.16 -21.85
N GLY A 78 -14.68 27.22 -21.17
CA GLY A 78 -14.84 25.78 -21.39
C GLY A 78 -14.18 25.27 -22.67
N LYS A 79 -13.21 26.01 -23.23
CA LYS A 79 -12.42 25.62 -24.42
C LYS A 79 -11.16 24.81 -24.05
N THR A 80 -10.83 24.73 -22.78
CA THR A 80 -9.74 23.90 -22.24
C THR A 80 -10.36 22.79 -21.43
N ASP A 81 -10.13 21.54 -21.82
CA ASP A 81 -10.69 20.37 -21.17
C ASP A 81 -9.84 19.94 -19.97
N ILE A 82 -8.51 19.95 -20.13
CA ILE A 82 -7.57 19.52 -19.10
C ILE A 82 -6.58 20.65 -18.81
N LEU A 83 -6.54 21.11 -17.57
CA LEU A 83 -5.58 22.12 -17.10
C LEU A 83 -4.58 21.50 -16.12
N ILE A 84 -3.29 21.54 -16.48
CA ILE A 84 -2.19 21.02 -15.66
C ILE A 84 -1.43 22.18 -15.02
N GLY A 85 -1.11 22.06 -13.72
CA GLY A 85 -0.33 23.09 -13.05
C GLY A 85 0.14 22.71 -11.67
N THR A 86 0.91 23.61 -11.07
CA THR A 86 1.39 23.49 -9.69
C THR A 86 0.35 24.07 -8.71
N HIS A 87 0.77 24.38 -7.49
CA HIS A 87 -0.06 25.09 -6.47
C HIS A 87 -0.75 26.35 -7.02
N ARG A 88 -0.34 26.87 -8.17
CA ARG A 88 -1.01 27.95 -8.91
C ARG A 88 -2.48 27.62 -9.18
N LEU A 89 -2.83 26.35 -9.43
CA LEU A 89 -4.20 25.91 -9.68
C LEU A 89 -5.17 26.16 -8.50
N THR A 90 -4.65 26.35 -7.29
CA THR A 90 -5.47 26.64 -6.09
C THR A 90 -5.70 28.13 -5.87
N ASN A 91 -5.30 29.01 -6.80
CA ASN A 91 -5.51 30.45 -6.66
C ASN A 91 -6.93 30.85 -7.08
N LYS A 92 -7.49 31.85 -6.42
CA LYS A 92 -8.87 32.32 -6.62
C LYS A 92 -9.17 32.91 -8.02
N ASP A 93 -8.15 33.26 -8.79
CA ASP A 93 -8.28 33.75 -10.16
C ASP A 93 -8.49 32.62 -11.19
N ILE A 94 -8.34 31.37 -10.79
CA ILE A 94 -8.62 30.22 -11.65
C ILE A 94 -10.04 29.75 -11.40
N ARG A 95 -10.88 29.88 -12.41
CA ARG A 95 -12.28 29.47 -12.40
C ARG A 95 -12.52 28.48 -13.53
N PHE A 96 -12.98 27.32 -13.21
CA PHE A 96 -13.46 26.35 -14.18
C PHE A 96 -14.93 26.61 -14.50
N LYS A 97 -15.34 26.32 -15.72
CA LYS A 97 -16.74 26.38 -16.12
C LYS A 97 -17.53 25.24 -15.49
N ASP A 98 -16.99 24.02 -15.54
CA ASP A 98 -17.59 22.81 -14.97
C ASP A 98 -16.49 21.77 -14.65
N LEU A 99 -15.88 21.90 -13.46
CA LEU A 99 -14.83 20.99 -12.99
C LEU A 99 -15.45 19.69 -12.46
N GLY A 100 -15.20 18.55 -13.09
CA GLY A 100 -15.68 17.23 -12.67
C GLY A 100 -14.62 16.36 -12.01
N LEU A 101 -13.33 16.55 -12.36
CA LEU A 101 -12.26 15.70 -11.82
C LEU A 101 -11.03 16.52 -11.42
N LEU A 102 -10.55 16.29 -10.20
CA LEU A 102 -9.28 16.81 -9.70
C LEU A 102 -8.28 15.66 -9.53
N ILE A 103 -7.21 15.67 -10.31
CA ILE A 103 -6.10 14.71 -10.19
C ILE A 103 -4.98 15.36 -9.39
N ILE A 104 -4.50 14.68 -8.35
CA ILE A 104 -3.41 15.16 -7.49
C ILE A 104 -2.28 14.15 -7.54
N ASP A 105 -1.14 14.54 -8.08
CA ASP A 105 0.06 13.70 -8.07
C ASP A 105 0.98 14.09 -6.90
N GLU A 106 1.48 13.09 -6.17
CA GLU A 106 2.37 13.24 -5.01
C GLU A 106 1.81 14.23 -3.95
N GLU A 107 0.56 14.02 -3.50
CA GLU A 107 -0.15 14.89 -2.52
C GLU A 107 0.68 15.23 -1.28
N GLN A 108 1.60 14.34 -0.88
CA GLN A 108 2.48 14.52 0.27
C GLN A 108 3.46 15.70 0.14
N LYS A 109 3.79 16.07 -1.08
CA LYS A 109 4.73 17.16 -1.36
C LYS A 109 4.08 18.55 -1.21
N PHE A 110 2.76 18.62 -1.04
CA PHE A 110 2.09 19.90 -0.83
C PHE A 110 2.06 20.33 0.63
N GLY A 111 2.34 21.60 0.88
CA GLY A 111 2.26 22.19 2.21
C GLY A 111 0.82 22.31 2.73
N VAL A 112 0.67 22.53 4.04
CA VAL A 112 -0.62 22.61 4.73
C VAL A 112 -1.57 23.62 4.09
N LYS A 113 -1.10 24.83 3.80
CA LYS A 113 -1.92 25.89 3.15
C LYS A 113 -2.49 25.48 1.79
N THR A 114 -1.74 24.71 1.02
CA THR A 114 -2.21 24.19 -0.28
C THR A 114 -3.26 23.10 -0.08
N LYS A 115 -3.06 22.24 0.91
CA LYS A 115 -4.01 21.18 1.27
C LYS A 115 -5.34 21.73 1.75
N ASP A 116 -5.34 22.83 2.51
CA ASP A 116 -6.58 23.47 2.95
C ASP A 116 -7.35 24.08 1.77
N LYS A 117 -6.68 24.77 0.85
CA LYS A 117 -7.31 25.26 -0.38
C LYS A 117 -7.84 24.14 -1.28
N LEU A 118 -7.16 22.97 -1.29
CA LEU A 118 -7.64 21.79 -2.02
C LEU A 118 -8.93 21.23 -1.44
N LYS A 119 -9.19 21.37 -0.13
CA LYS A 119 -10.46 20.98 0.48
C LYS A 119 -11.63 21.77 -0.12
N GLU A 120 -11.43 23.05 -0.37
CA GLU A 120 -12.46 23.90 -1.00
C GLU A 120 -12.75 23.47 -2.44
N LEU A 121 -11.72 23.09 -3.22
CA LEU A 121 -11.87 22.58 -4.59
C LEU A 121 -12.49 21.18 -4.66
N LYS A 122 -12.34 20.38 -3.60
CA LYS A 122 -12.84 18.98 -3.54
C LYS A 122 -14.36 18.89 -3.27
N VAL A 123 -15.00 19.98 -2.91
CA VAL A 123 -16.45 20.00 -2.67
C VAL A 123 -17.16 19.78 -4.01
N ASN A 124 -17.90 18.67 -4.14
CA ASN A 124 -18.64 18.26 -5.35
C ASN A 124 -17.77 17.95 -6.59
N VAL A 125 -16.47 17.63 -6.39
CA VAL A 125 -15.55 17.24 -7.47
C VAL A 125 -14.91 15.91 -7.16
N ASP A 126 -14.97 14.96 -8.08
CA ASP A 126 -14.27 13.68 -7.94
C ASP A 126 -12.76 13.90 -7.81
N THR A 127 -12.15 13.22 -6.85
CA THR A 127 -10.72 13.43 -6.59
C THR A 127 -9.94 12.13 -6.75
N LEU A 128 -8.98 12.13 -7.68
CA LEU A 128 -8.04 11.06 -7.91
C LEU A 128 -6.65 11.45 -7.38
N THR A 129 -6.16 10.75 -6.36
CA THR A 129 -4.82 10.98 -5.82
C THR A 129 -3.88 9.85 -6.25
N LEU A 130 -2.69 10.20 -6.73
CA LEU A 130 -1.64 9.28 -7.13
C LEU A 130 -0.49 9.34 -6.11
N SER A 131 0.06 8.19 -5.75
CA SER A 131 1.25 8.10 -4.89
C SER A 131 2.18 6.97 -5.31
N ALA A 132 3.48 7.24 -5.31
CA ALA A 132 4.50 6.22 -5.59
C ALA A 132 4.74 5.31 -4.37
N THR A 133 4.70 5.89 -3.18
CA THR A 133 4.81 5.16 -1.92
C THR A 133 3.64 5.57 -1.04
N PRO A 134 2.82 4.65 -0.56
CA PRO A 134 1.85 5.01 0.44
C PRO A 134 2.61 5.56 1.65
N ILE A 135 2.42 6.87 1.95
CA ILE A 135 2.94 7.40 3.20
C ILE A 135 2.24 6.63 4.31
N PRO A 136 2.95 6.25 5.38
CA PRO A 136 2.36 5.52 6.48
C PRO A 136 1.02 6.09 6.95
N ARG A 137 0.89 7.41 7.07
CA ARG A 137 -0.36 8.08 7.44
C ARG A 137 -1.47 7.92 6.39
N THR A 138 -1.18 8.11 5.09
CA THR A 138 -2.18 7.97 4.01
C THR A 138 -2.59 6.52 3.82
N LEU A 139 -1.65 5.58 3.95
CA LEU A 139 -1.90 4.15 3.94
C LEU A 139 -2.79 3.76 5.12
N HIS A 140 -2.49 4.25 6.31
CA HIS A 140 -3.28 4.01 7.51
C HIS A 140 -4.74 4.48 7.34
N PHE A 141 -4.98 5.72 6.86
CA PHE A 141 -6.33 6.20 6.58
C PHE A 141 -7.07 5.39 5.50
N SER A 142 -6.37 4.83 4.52
CA SER A 142 -6.97 3.98 3.50
C SER A 142 -7.29 2.58 4.03
N LEU A 143 -6.43 2.02 4.87
CA LEU A 143 -6.68 0.74 5.54
C LEU A 143 -7.85 0.83 6.53
N MET A 144 -8.07 2.00 7.13
CA MET A 144 -9.24 2.30 7.98
C MET A 144 -10.56 2.50 7.20
N GLY A 145 -10.56 2.34 5.88
CA GLY A 145 -11.75 2.58 5.05
C GLY A 145 -12.14 4.06 4.89
N ALA A 146 -11.33 4.99 5.38
CA ALA A 146 -11.58 6.44 5.22
C ALA A 146 -11.29 6.94 3.79
N ARG A 147 -10.62 6.14 2.95
CA ARG A 147 -10.33 6.41 1.54
C ARG A 147 -10.24 5.12 0.75
N ASP A 148 -10.92 5.05 -0.38
CA ASP A 148 -10.76 3.95 -1.33
C ASP A 148 -9.31 3.84 -1.81
N LEU A 149 -8.75 2.64 -1.78
CA LEU A 149 -7.39 2.34 -2.19
C LEU A 149 -7.37 1.31 -3.32
N SER A 150 -6.71 1.67 -4.42
CA SER A 150 -6.38 0.74 -5.50
C SER A 150 -4.86 0.62 -5.63
N VAL A 151 -4.34 -0.60 -5.69
CA VAL A 151 -2.91 -0.88 -5.78
C VAL A 151 -2.56 -1.44 -7.16
N ILE A 152 -1.61 -0.79 -7.85
CA ILE A 152 -1.01 -1.31 -9.08
C ILE A 152 0.17 -2.20 -8.66
N ALA A 153 -0.04 -3.51 -8.65
CA ALA A 153 0.95 -4.49 -8.20
C ALA A 153 1.81 -5.07 -9.36
N THR A 154 1.32 -5.00 -10.60
CA THR A 154 2.01 -5.59 -11.76
C THR A 154 2.95 -4.56 -12.39
N PRO A 155 4.24 -4.88 -12.53
CA PRO A 155 5.20 -4.00 -13.22
C PRO A 155 4.93 -3.97 -14.72
N PRO A 156 5.33 -2.89 -15.43
CA PRO A 156 5.32 -2.86 -16.88
C PRO A 156 6.23 -3.94 -17.48
N PRO A 157 5.90 -4.47 -18.68
CA PRO A 157 6.73 -5.45 -19.35
C PRO A 157 8.14 -4.90 -19.62
N ASN A 158 9.15 -5.79 -19.64
CA ASN A 158 10.57 -5.49 -19.94
C ASN A 158 11.28 -4.57 -18.93
N ARG A 159 10.71 -4.30 -17.77
CA ARG A 159 11.38 -3.55 -16.71
C ARG A 159 12.27 -4.49 -15.89
N GLN A 160 13.50 -4.05 -15.60
CA GLN A 160 14.44 -4.79 -14.76
C GLN A 160 14.51 -4.17 -13.35
N PRO A 161 14.70 -4.97 -12.30
CA PRO A 161 15.00 -4.46 -10.96
C PRO A 161 16.26 -3.60 -10.95
N VAL A 162 16.30 -2.60 -10.08
CA VAL A 162 17.48 -1.77 -9.88
C VAL A 162 18.44 -2.50 -8.95
N GLN A 163 19.64 -2.83 -9.45
CA GLN A 163 20.68 -3.45 -8.63
C GLN A 163 21.13 -2.45 -7.55
N THR A 164 20.81 -2.76 -6.31
CA THR A 164 21.10 -1.90 -5.16
C THR A 164 22.30 -2.46 -4.39
N GLU A 165 23.30 -1.63 -4.14
CA GLU A 165 24.54 -2.05 -3.48
C GLU A 165 24.93 -1.05 -2.39
N LEU A 166 25.31 -1.55 -1.22
CA LEU A 166 25.78 -0.77 -0.07
C LEU A 166 27.30 -0.78 -0.01
N HIS A 167 27.91 0.40 -0.06
CA HIS A 167 29.37 0.55 -0.04
C HIS A 167 29.81 1.61 0.96
N VAL A 168 31.06 1.49 1.41
CA VAL A 168 31.76 2.63 2.03
C VAL A 168 32.13 3.62 0.94
N PHE A 169 32.20 4.92 1.27
CA PHE A 169 32.61 5.95 0.32
C PHE A 169 33.97 5.61 -0.29
N ASP A 170 34.03 5.42 -1.60
CA ASP A 170 35.21 5.04 -2.37
C ASP A 170 35.23 5.81 -3.69
N GLU A 171 36.32 6.55 -3.93
CA GLU A 171 36.50 7.36 -5.15
C GLU A 171 36.67 6.49 -6.39
N LEU A 172 37.29 5.31 -6.28
CA LEU A 172 37.47 4.38 -7.39
C LEU A 172 36.13 3.81 -7.84
N LEU A 173 35.27 3.42 -6.89
CA LEU A 173 33.91 2.97 -7.19
C LEU A 173 33.10 4.05 -7.91
N ILE A 174 33.17 5.31 -7.42
CA ILE A 174 32.47 6.45 -8.02
C ILE A 174 32.95 6.66 -9.46
N ARG A 175 34.26 6.69 -9.68
CA ARG A 175 34.87 6.81 -11.02
C ARG A 175 34.37 5.74 -11.96
N ASP A 176 34.44 4.48 -11.53
CA ASP A 176 34.13 3.33 -12.39
C ASP A 176 32.61 3.28 -12.70
N ALA A 177 31.75 3.61 -11.72
CA ALA A 177 30.30 3.69 -11.91
C ALA A 177 29.91 4.80 -12.90
N VAL A 178 30.50 6.01 -12.77
CA VAL A 178 30.23 7.14 -13.66
C VAL A 178 30.77 6.86 -15.06
N ALA A 179 32.03 6.42 -15.18
CA ALA A 179 32.66 6.13 -16.47
C ALA A 179 31.91 5.02 -17.25
N ARG A 180 31.47 3.96 -16.55
CA ARG A 180 30.66 2.88 -17.12
C ARG A 180 29.33 3.40 -17.68
N GLU A 181 28.65 4.30 -16.95
CA GLU A 181 27.36 4.86 -17.39
C GLU A 181 27.53 5.74 -18.62
N ILE A 182 28.54 6.63 -18.62
CA ILE A 182 28.84 7.52 -19.75
C ILE A 182 29.21 6.68 -20.98
N LYS A 183 30.04 5.64 -20.83
CA LYS A 183 30.47 4.77 -21.94
C LYS A 183 29.28 4.10 -22.65
N ARG A 184 28.19 3.78 -21.91
CA ARG A 184 26.96 3.21 -22.51
C ARG A 184 25.95 4.27 -22.96
N GLY A 185 26.34 5.56 -22.95
CA GLY A 185 25.51 6.69 -23.36
C GLY A 185 24.37 7.01 -22.37
N GLY A 186 24.52 6.63 -21.11
CA GLY A 186 23.55 6.93 -20.05
C GLY A 186 23.95 8.14 -19.22
N GLN A 187 23.10 8.47 -18.23
CA GLN A 187 23.30 9.60 -17.32
C GLN A 187 23.28 9.13 -15.87
N VAL A 188 23.92 9.90 -14.99
CA VAL A 188 24.10 9.58 -13.57
C VAL A 188 23.46 10.65 -12.69
N PHE A 189 22.65 10.21 -11.73
CA PHE A 189 22.29 11.02 -10.58
C PHE A 189 23.30 10.82 -9.46
N PHE A 190 23.81 11.92 -8.91
CA PHE A 190 24.63 11.90 -7.70
C PHE A 190 23.93 12.70 -6.60
N VAL A 191 23.38 12.02 -5.61
CA VAL A 191 22.62 12.65 -4.52
C VAL A 191 23.52 12.94 -3.32
N HIS A 192 23.42 14.17 -2.81
CA HIS A 192 24.12 14.58 -1.60
C HIS A 192 23.25 15.49 -0.75
N ASN A 193 23.09 15.20 0.55
CA ASN A 193 22.12 15.90 1.39
C ASN A 193 22.58 17.25 1.99
N ARG A 194 23.79 17.73 1.65
CA ARG A 194 24.31 19.01 2.12
C ARG A 194 24.56 19.99 0.99
N VAL A 195 23.96 21.17 1.09
CA VAL A 195 24.13 22.22 0.08
C VAL A 195 25.55 22.76 0.06
N LYS A 196 26.19 22.90 1.23
CA LYS A 196 27.53 23.50 1.36
C LYS A 196 28.61 22.72 0.60
N ASP A 197 28.52 21.41 0.58
CA ASP A 197 29.56 20.53 0.04
C ASP A 197 29.25 20.08 -1.41
N ILE A 198 28.14 20.54 -2.01
CA ILE A 198 27.66 20.01 -3.29
C ILE A 198 28.55 20.38 -4.48
N GLU A 199 29.11 21.59 -4.46
CA GLU A 199 30.03 22.07 -5.47
C GLU A 199 31.40 21.38 -5.41
N GLU A 200 31.91 21.16 -4.17
CA GLU A 200 33.13 20.40 -3.95
C GLU A 200 32.99 18.97 -4.44
N LEU A 201 31.83 18.35 -4.19
CA LEU A 201 31.52 17.00 -4.68
C LEU A 201 31.42 16.95 -6.21
N ALA A 202 30.81 17.94 -6.84
CA ALA A 202 30.77 18.04 -8.32
C ALA A 202 32.20 18.17 -8.88
N ASN A 203 33.06 18.97 -8.27
CA ASN A 203 34.45 19.12 -8.65
C ASN A 203 35.27 17.84 -8.39
N LEU A 204 34.97 17.09 -7.33
CA LEU A 204 35.57 15.76 -7.10
C LEU A 204 35.23 14.80 -8.24
N VAL A 205 33.96 14.69 -8.60
CA VAL A 205 33.53 13.81 -9.70
C VAL A 205 34.17 14.22 -11.02
N LEU A 206 34.31 15.53 -11.28
CA LEU A 206 35.00 16.04 -12.47
C LEU A 206 36.50 15.66 -12.50
N ARG A 207 37.17 15.68 -11.36
CA ARG A 207 38.57 15.22 -11.26
C ARG A 207 38.71 13.71 -11.51
N LEU A 208 37.73 12.93 -11.01
CA LEU A 208 37.72 11.47 -11.20
C LEU A 208 37.42 11.05 -12.63
N VAL A 209 36.54 11.80 -13.33
CA VAL A 209 36.13 11.54 -14.71
C VAL A 209 36.15 12.87 -15.49
N PRO A 210 37.34 13.30 -15.98
CA PRO A 210 37.51 14.64 -16.61
C PRO A 210 36.67 14.86 -17.86
N ASP A 211 36.35 13.80 -18.60
CA ASP A 211 35.55 13.88 -19.83
C ASP A 211 34.04 14.02 -19.56
N ALA A 212 33.58 13.92 -18.30
CA ALA A 212 32.18 14.02 -17.94
C ALA A 212 31.68 15.46 -17.93
N ARG A 213 30.51 15.70 -18.52
CA ARG A 213 29.81 16.98 -18.43
C ARG A 213 28.96 16.99 -17.16
N ILE A 214 29.40 17.75 -16.16
CA ILE A 214 28.81 17.73 -14.82
C ILE A 214 28.07 19.03 -14.53
N THR A 215 26.93 18.94 -13.89
CA THR A 215 26.24 20.10 -13.29
C THR A 215 25.75 19.77 -11.91
N TYR A 216 25.45 20.80 -11.10
CA TYR A 216 24.86 20.62 -9.78
C TYR A 216 23.65 21.52 -9.56
N ILE A 217 22.71 21.07 -8.72
CA ILE A 217 21.51 21.80 -8.31
C ILE A 217 21.21 21.58 -6.82
N HIS A 218 20.66 22.60 -6.18
CA HIS A 218 20.20 22.52 -4.78
C HIS A 218 19.03 23.48 -4.51
N GLY A 219 18.27 23.26 -3.44
CA GLY A 219 17.05 24.01 -3.14
C GLY A 219 17.24 25.50 -2.81
N GLN A 220 18.46 25.96 -2.53
CA GLN A 220 18.77 27.37 -2.29
C GLN A 220 19.14 28.15 -3.57
N MET A 221 19.22 27.46 -4.72
CA MET A 221 19.41 28.13 -6.00
C MET A 221 18.18 28.90 -6.41
N GLU A 222 18.40 30.01 -7.14
CA GLU A 222 17.34 30.71 -7.83
C GLU A 222 16.58 29.75 -8.76
N GLY A 223 15.26 29.80 -8.67
CA GLY A 223 14.41 28.80 -9.30
C GLY A 223 14.61 28.68 -10.81
N ASP A 224 14.81 29.81 -11.51
CA ASP A 224 15.04 29.81 -12.97
C ASP A 224 16.37 29.16 -13.34
N ARG A 225 17.40 29.36 -12.53
CA ARG A 225 18.72 28.74 -12.73
C ARG A 225 18.67 27.23 -12.47
N LEU A 226 17.94 26.81 -11.42
CA LEU A 226 17.72 25.41 -11.10
C LEU A 226 17.02 24.70 -12.26
N GLU A 227 15.92 25.27 -12.73
CA GLU A 227 15.10 24.69 -13.79
C GLU A 227 15.85 24.63 -15.13
N LYS A 228 16.60 25.67 -15.50
CA LYS A 228 17.45 25.67 -16.69
C LYS A 228 18.48 24.54 -16.66
N ARG A 229 19.15 24.33 -15.51
CA ARG A 229 20.14 23.24 -15.37
C ARG A 229 19.48 21.86 -15.44
N MET A 230 18.31 21.72 -14.82
CA MET A 230 17.56 20.47 -14.87
C MET A 230 17.08 20.14 -16.30
N MET A 231 16.56 21.14 -17.05
CA MET A 231 16.15 20.94 -18.44
C MET A 231 17.32 20.52 -19.32
N LYS A 232 18.49 21.16 -19.18
CA LYS A 232 19.71 20.78 -19.89
C LYS A 232 20.18 19.36 -19.57
N PHE A 233 19.99 18.91 -18.32
CA PHE A 233 20.26 17.52 -17.96
C PHE A 233 19.24 16.56 -18.61
N ILE A 234 17.95 16.89 -18.61
CA ILE A 234 16.92 16.11 -19.31
C ILE A 234 17.21 16.00 -20.81
N ASP A 235 17.66 17.09 -21.42
CA ASP A 235 18.01 17.15 -22.85
C ASP A 235 19.36 16.47 -23.19
N GLY A 236 20.07 15.91 -22.18
CA GLY A 236 21.33 15.17 -22.38
C GLY A 236 22.57 16.07 -22.56
N GLU A 237 22.49 17.38 -22.27
CA GLU A 237 23.66 18.27 -22.31
C GLU A 237 24.66 17.95 -21.16
N TYR A 238 24.22 17.31 -20.09
CA TYR A 238 25.05 16.86 -18.97
C TYR A 238 24.96 15.36 -18.76
N ASP A 239 26.08 14.75 -18.38
CA ASP A 239 26.20 13.33 -18.12
C ASP A 239 25.95 13.01 -16.63
N VAL A 240 26.34 13.94 -15.75
CA VAL A 240 26.16 13.77 -14.29
C VAL A 240 25.43 14.98 -13.71
N LEU A 241 24.38 14.71 -12.94
CA LEU A 241 23.68 15.70 -12.13
C LEU A 241 23.94 15.44 -10.65
N VAL A 242 24.70 16.34 -10.00
CA VAL A 242 24.88 16.34 -8.55
C VAL A 242 23.74 17.16 -7.93
N SER A 243 22.96 16.58 -7.04
CA SER A 243 21.78 17.26 -6.49
C SER A 243 21.54 16.93 -5.01
N THR A 244 20.81 17.80 -4.33
CA THR A 244 20.17 17.42 -3.06
C THR A 244 18.98 16.49 -3.37
N ASN A 245 18.11 16.21 -2.38
CA ASN A 245 16.93 15.36 -2.54
C ASN A 245 15.86 15.88 -3.53
N LEU A 246 16.16 16.93 -4.30
CA LEU A 246 15.23 17.50 -5.29
C LEU A 246 14.77 16.51 -6.37
N ILE A 247 15.59 15.49 -6.67
CA ILE A 247 15.25 14.48 -7.70
C ILE A 247 14.15 13.50 -7.25
N GLU A 248 13.81 13.45 -5.97
CA GLU A 248 12.70 12.60 -5.51
C GLU A 248 11.31 13.07 -6.02
N SER A 249 11.22 14.28 -6.58
CA SER A 249 9.97 14.94 -6.98
C SER A 249 9.47 14.52 -8.37
N GLY A 250 9.18 13.24 -8.59
CA GLY A 250 8.38 12.78 -9.75
C GLY A 250 9.07 12.79 -11.13
N LEU A 251 10.31 13.24 -11.25
CA LEU A 251 11.01 13.38 -12.53
C LEU A 251 11.19 12.05 -13.25
N ASP A 252 10.89 12.04 -14.55
CA ASP A 252 11.13 10.92 -15.45
C ASP A 252 12.25 11.25 -16.42
N ILE A 253 13.40 10.58 -16.27
CA ILE A 253 14.56 10.73 -17.14
C ILE A 253 15.01 9.34 -17.58
N PRO A 254 14.50 8.83 -18.71
CA PRO A 254 14.71 7.45 -19.14
C PRO A 254 16.17 7.07 -19.35
N ASN A 255 17.03 8.05 -19.63
CA ASN A 255 18.46 7.83 -19.88
C ASN A 255 19.30 7.79 -18.59
N ALA A 256 18.75 8.15 -17.42
CA ALA A 256 19.42 8.04 -16.14
C ALA A 256 19.27 6.60 -15.59
N ASN A 257 20.34 5.81 -15.66
CA ASN A 257 20.31 4.42 -15.23
C ASN A 257 21.26 4.11 -14.05
N THR A 258 22.01 5.10 -13.58
CA THR A 258 22.83 4.99 -12.37
C THR A 258 22.51 6.10 -11.40
N ILE A 259 22.27 5.74 -10.13
CA ILE A 259 22.13 6.68 -9.02
C ILE A 259 23.15 6.36 -7.93
N ILE A 260 23.88 7.37 -7.47
CA ILE A 260 24.82 7.30 -6.36
C ILE A 260 24.26 8.17 -5.23
N ILE A 261 23.98 7.60 -4.06
CA ILE A 261 23.44 8.32 -2.91
C ILE A 261 24.50 8.39 -1.83
N ASN A 262 25.12 9.57 -1.69
CA ASN A 262 26.16 9.80 -0.70
C ASN A 262 25.55 10.04 0.70
N ARG A 263 26.15 9.44 1.71
CA ARG A 263 25.66 9.46 3.11
C ARG A 263 24.23 8.92 3.20
N ALA A 264 23.95 7.81 2.54
CA ALA A 264 22.64 7.20 2.44
C ALA A 264 21.97 6.95 3.81
N HIS A 265 22.74 6.71 4.88
CA HIS A 265 22.25 6.53 6.26
C HIS A 265 21.52 7.74 6.85
N LEU A 266 21.66 8.93 6.26
CA LEU A 266 21.00 10.17 6.70
C LEU A 266 19.62 10.39 6.06
N PHE A 267 19.23 9.55 5.10
CA PHE A 267 17.92 9.64 4.43
C PHE A 267 16.90 8.69 5.07
N GLY A 268 15.63 9.04 4.92
CA GLY A 268 14.52 8.16 5.26
C GLY A 268 14.40 6.98 4.28
N LEU A 269 13.80 5.87 4.73
CA LEU A 269 13.62 4.69 3.89
C LEU A 269 12.74 5.00 2.67
N SER A 270 11.64 5.73 2.85
CA SER A 270 10.77 6.18 1.77
C SER A 270 11.50 7.08 0.76
N ASP A 271 12.39 8.00 1.24
CA ASP A 271 13.16 8.89 0.37
C ASP A 271 14.16 8.09 -0.47
N LEU A 272 14.88 7.15 0.16
CA LEU A 272 15.80 6.25 -0.53
C LEU A 272 15.09 5.41 -1.60
N HIS A 273 13.93 4.85 -1.27
CA HIS A 273 13.14 4.08 -2.22
C HIS A 273 12.66 4.94 -3.41
N GLN A 274 12.16 6.16 -3.15
CA GLN A 274 11.76 7.09 -4.20
C GLN A 274 12.93 7.50 -5.10
N MET A 275 14.10 7.79 -4.51
CA MET A 275 15.32 8.11 -5.26
C MET A 275 15.81 6.93 -6.10
N ARG A 276 15.84 5.70 -5.54
CA ARG A 276 16.15 4.48 -6.29
C ARG A 276 15.22 4.31 -7.50
N GLY A 277 13.94 4.59 -7.34
CA GLY A 277 12.94 4.52 -8.41
C GLY A 277 13.11 5.57 -9.52
N ARG A 278 14.03 6.54 -9.38
CA ARG A 278 14.34 7.50 -10.46
C ARG A 278 15.18 6.91 -11.58
N VAL A 279 15.83 5.78 -11.35
CA VAL A 279 16.57 5.02 -12.36
C VAL A 279 15.86 3.71 -12.71
N GLY A 280 16.27 3.03 -13.80
CA GLY A 280 15.67 1.77 -14.23
C GLY A 280 14.30 1.95 -14.89
N ARG A 281 14.10 3.03 -15.64
CA ARG A 281 12.87 3.31 -16.41
C ARG A 281 12.98 2.97 -17.90
N SER A 282 14.09 2.36 -18.28
CA SER A 282 14.35 1.87 -19.63
C SER A 282 14.60 0.34 -19.58
N ASN A 283 14.85 -0.26 -20.73
CA ASN A 283 15.27 -1.66 -20.85
C ASN A 283 16.74 -1.91 -20.47
N LYS A 284 17.48 -0.87 -20.05
CA LYS A 284 18.87 -0.96 -19.62
C LYS A 284 18.95 -1.32 -18.15
N LYS A 285 19.92 -2.17 -17.77
CA LYS A 285 20.20 -2.48 -16.36
C LYS A 285 20.58 -1.20 -15.60
N ALA A 286 19.94 -0.99 -14.45
CA ALA A 286 20.14 0.18 -13.61
C ALA A 286 20.81 -0.17 -12.28
N TYR A 287 21.52 0.81 -11.72
CA TYR A 287 22.31 0.66 -10.50
C TYR A 287 22.01 1.76 -9.49
N CYS A 288 21.95 1.36 -8.22
CA CYS A 288 21.79 2.25 -7.08
C CYS A 288 22.93 1.98 -6.07
N TYR A 289 23.88 2.90 -5.96
CA TYR A 289 24.99 2.81 -5.01
C TYR A 289 24.66 3.64 -3.77
N LEU A 290 24.56 2.98 -2.62
CA LEU A 290 24.33 3.59 -1.32
C LEU A 290 25.69 3.75 -0.61
N LEU A 291 26.21 4.98 -0.55
CA LEU A 291 27.50 5.24 0.06
C LEU A 291 27.30 5.66 1.53
N THR A 292 28.03 5.00 2.45
CA THR A 292 27.94 5.25 3.89
C THR A 292 29.33 5.22 4.55
N PRO A 293 29.48 5.71 5.78
CA PRO A 293 30.58 5.28 6.65
C PRO A 293 30.52 3.76 6.89
N PRO A 294 31.57 3.15 7.49
CA PRO A 294 31.53 1.73 7.84
C PRO A 294 30.26 1.35 8.61
N VAL A 295 29.56 0.32 8.15
CA VAL A 295 28.23 -0.08 8.64
C VAL A 295 28.21 -0.37 10.15
N ALA A 296 29.32 -0.87 10.70
CA ALA A 296 29.44 -1.14 12.15
C ALA A 296 29.26 0.10 13.03
N GLY A 297 29.61 1.28 12.52
CA GLY A 297 29.48 2.57 13.24
C GLY A 297 28.13 3.26 13.04
N LEU A 298 27.22 2.70 12.27
CA LEU A 298 25.91 3.34 12.01
C LEU A 298 24.91 3.05 13.14
N PRO A 299 23.99 4.00 13.43
CA PRO A 299 22.85 3.76 14.32
C PRO A 299 22.02 2.55 13.87
N ALA A 300 21.41 1.83 14.82
CA ALA A 300 20.64 0.61 14.55
C ALA A 300 19.51 0.84 13.52
N ASP A 301 18.78 1.95 13.64
CA ASP A 301 17.69 2.29 12.71
C ASP A 301 18.19 2.59 11.28
N ALA A 302 19.38 3.24 11.16
CA ALA A 302 19.97 3.48 9.85
C ALA A 302 20.38 2.16 9.19
N ARG A 303 20.96 1.22 9.95
CA ARG A 303 21.29 -0.12 9.46
C ARG A 303 20.03 -0.88 8.99
N LYS A 304 18.96 -0.86 9.79
CA LYS A 304 17.67 -1.48 9.42
C LYS A 304 17.09 -0.91 8.12
N ARG A 305 17.10 0.43 7.95
CA ARG A 305 16.63 1.07 6.72
C ARG A 305 17.44 0.67 5.49
N LEU A 306 18.76 0.67 5.60
CA LEU A 306 19.65 0.33 4.49
C LEU A 306 19.52 -1.16 4.09
N SER A 307 19.51 -2.09 5.07
CA SER A 307 19.31 -3.51 4.81
C SER A 307 17.93 -3.81 4.21
N THR A 308 16.89 -3.10 4.67
CA THR A 308 15.54 -3.20 4.08
C THR A 308 15.54 -2.81 2.59
N LEU A 309 16.24 -1.73 2.23
CA LEU A 309 16.28 -1.29 0.83
C LEU A 309 17.07 -2.26 -0.08
N GLU A 310 18.05 -2.95 0.46
CA GLU A 310 18.84 -3.97 -0.23
C GLU A 310 18.05 -5.27 -0.37
N GLU A 311 17.33 -5.68 0.69
CA GLU A 311 16.47 -6.87 0.71
C GLU A 311 15.26 -6.74 -0.24
N PHE A 312 14.55 -5.61 -0.18
CA PHE A 312 13.39 -5.33 -1.04
C PHE A 312 13.82 -4.61 -2.33
N SER A 313 14.49 -5.34 -3.22
CA SER A 313 15.00 -4.82 -4.50
C SER A 313 14.12 -5.17 -5.70
N ASP A 314 13.14 -6.04 -5.54
CA ASP A 314 12.25 -6.48 -6.60
C ASP A 314 11.25 -5.39 -7.03
N LEU A 315 10.76 -5.52 -8.26
CA LEU A 315 9.74 -4.62 -8.79
C LEU A 315 8.41 -4.84 -8.05
N GLY A 316 7.84 -3.75 -7.53
CA GLY A 316 6.58 -3.79 -6.79
C GLY A 316 6.73 -3.87 -5.26
N ASP A 317 7.95 -3.96 -4.74
CA ASP A 317 8.20 -4.00 -3.29
C ASP A 317 7.94 -2.66 -2.57
N GLY A 318 7.55 -1.61 -3.30
CA GLY A 318 7.29 -0.29 -2.70
C GLY A 318 6.29 -0.30 -1.54
N PHE A 319 5.28 -1.18 -1.61
CA PHE A 319 4.34 -1.36 -0.52
C PHE A 319 4.98 -2.02 0.72
N LYS A 320 5.80 -3.05 0.52
CA LYS A 320 6.54 -3.73 1.61
C LYS A 320 7.54 -2.78 2.26
N VAL A 321 8.23 -1.96 1.45
CA VAL A 321 9.15 -0.91 1.95
C VAL A 321 8.39 0.11 2.80
N ALA A 322 7.19 0.54 2.39
CA ALA A 322 6.37 1.47 3.15
C ALA A 322 5.88 0.89 4.47
N MET A 323 5.49 -0.39 4.49
CA MET A 323 5.12 -1.11 5.72
C MET A 323 6.32 -1.22 6.66
N ARG A 324 7.49 -1.55 6.13
CA ARG A 324 8.72 -1.64 6.92
C ARG A 324 9.19 -0.29 7.47
N ASP A 325 8.97 0.81 6.70
CA ASP A 325 9.23 2.18 7.19
C ASP A 325 8.31 2.53 8.37
N LEU A 326 7.05 2.09 8.33
CA LEU A 326 6.11 2.23 9.43
C LEU A 326 6.58 1.47 10.68
N ASP A 327 7.02 0.22 10.52
CA ASP A 327 7.57 -0.59 11.62
C ASP A 327 8.80 0.05 12.26
N ILE A 328 9.74 0.55 11.44
CA ILE A 328 11.01 1.16 11.93
C ILE A 328 10.75 2.49 12.64
N ARG A 329 9.85 3.31 12.13
CA ARG A 329 9.51 4.62 12.73
C ARG A 329 8.69 4.48 14.01
N GLY A 330 7.99 3.34 14.17
CA GLY A 330 6.93 3.21 15.15
C GLY A 330 5.71 4.05 14.73
N ALA A 331 4.50 3.52 14.82
CA ALA A 331 3.29 4.25 14.44
C ALA A 331 2.90 5.38 15.41
N GLY A 332 3.71 5.62 16.44
CA GLY A 332 3.44 6.57 17.52
C GLY A 332 3.33 8.05 17.14
N ASN A 333 3.71 8.44 15.93
CA ASN A 333 3.58 9.84 15.47
C ASN A 333 2.34 10.10 14.59
N LEU A 334 1.45 9.12 14.42
CA LEU A 334 0.30 9.25 13.50
C LEU A 334 -0.88 10.03 14.08
N LEU A 335 -1.08 9.99 15.40
CA LEU A 335 -2.24 10.58 16.08
C LEU A 335 -1.90 11.67 17.12
N GLY A 336 -0.63 12.05 17.29
CA GLY A 336 -0.20 13.06 18.29
C GLY A 336 0.81 12.50 19.29
N GLY A 337 1.60 13.38 19.92
CA GLY A 337 2.80 13.06 20.71
C GLY A 337 2.63 12.21 21.97
N GLU A 338 1.43 11.72 22.30
CA GLU A 338 1.18 10.97 23.54
C GLU A 338 1.00 9.45 23.35
N GLN A 339 0.96 8.93 22.08
CA GLN A 339 0.66 7.51 21.81
C GLN A 339 1.84 6.72 21.19
N SER A 340 3.06 7.16 21.35
CA SER A 340 4.24 6.61 20.67
C SER A 340 4.72 5.23 21.14
N GLY A 341 4.14 4.62 22.17
CA GLY A 341 4.55 3.34 22.73
C GLY A 341 3.81 2.11 22.23
N PHE A 342 2.51 2.21 21.98
CA PHE A 342 1.61 1.05 21.87
C PHE A 342 1.85 0.14 20.67
N ILE A 343 2.25 0.64 19.50
CA ILE A 343 2.43 -0.22 18.31
C ILE A 343 3.75 -0.99 18.36
N ASN A 344 4.79 -0.42 18.96
CA ASN A 344 6.04 -1.15 19.20
C ASN A 344 5.85 -2.31 20.19
N ASP A 345 4.92 -2.17 21.13
CA ASP A 345 4.65 -3.18 22.16
C ASP A 345 3.64 -4.23 21.70
N LEU A 346 2.64 -3.85 20.89
CA LEU A 346 1.54 -4.72 20.45
C LEU A 346 1.78 -5.34 19.06
N GLY A 347 2.64 -4.76 18.24
CA GLY A 347 2.80 -5.14 16.84
C GLY A 347 1.73 -4.52 15.92
N PHE A 348 2.07 -4.39 14.64
CA PHE A 348 1.23 -3.72 13.63
C PHE A 348 -0.12 -4.44 13.39
N GLU A 349 -0.13 -5.76 13.36
CA GLU A 349 -1.34 -6.55 13.09
C GLU A 349 -2.37 -6.42 14.23
N THR A 350 -1.91 -6.53 15.47
CA THR A 350 -2.78 -6.37 16.65
C THR A 350 -3.34 -4.95 16.77
N TYR A 351 -2.55 -3.94 16.45
CA TYR A 351 -3.02 -2.56 16.42
C TYR A 351 -4.12 -2.35 15.36
N HIS A 352 -3.96 -2.92 14.16
CA HIS A 352 -5.00 -2.84 13.12
C HIS A 352 -6.28 -3.54 13.51
N GLN A 353 -6.17 -4.70 14.14
CA GLN A 353 -7.34 -5.42 14.63
C GLN A 353 -8.13 -4.60 15.65
N ILE A 354 -7.45 -4.03 16.66
CA ILE A 354 -8.08 -3.13 17.64
C ILE A 354 -8.73 -1.92 16.98
N LEU A 355 -8.09 -1.37 15.96
CA LEU A 355 -8.60 -0.21 15.24
C LEU A 355 -9.84 -0.55 14.40
N ASP A 356 -9.83 -1.67 13.69
CA ASP A 356 -10.96 -2.16 12.91
C ASP A 356 -12.16 -2.48 13.82
N GLU A 357 -11.92 -3.04 15.00
CA GLU A 357 -12.92 -3.26 16.02
C GLU A 357 -13.52 -1.93 16.51
N ALA A 358 -12.69 -0.93 16.83
CA ALA A 358 -13.14 0.39 17.26
C ALA A 358 -13.92 1.14 16.17
N VAL A 359 -13.50 1.05 14.92
CA VAL A 359 -14.21 1.65 13.76
C VAL A 359 -15.57 0.97 13.57
N THR A 360 -15.62 -0.35 13.74
CA THR A 360 -16.87 -1.12 13.65
C THR A 360 -17.82 -0.72 14.77
N GLU A 361 -17.32 -0.64 16.01
CA GLU A 361 -18.08 -0.18 17.18
C GLU A 361 -18.65 1.24 16.97
N LEU A 362 -17.85 2.19 16.47
CA LEU A 362 -18.31 3.54 16.18
C LEU A 362 -19.38 3.58 15.08
N LYS A 363 -19.24 2.77 14.03
CA LYS A 363 -20.26 2.63 12.97
C LYS A 363 -21.57 2.06 13.50
N GLU A 364 -21.48 1.14 14.44
CA GLU A 364 -22.65 0.49 15.05
C GLU A 364 -23.31 1.33 16.16
N THR A 365 -22.55 2.20 16.83
CA THR A 365 -23.03 3.02 17.96
C THR A 365 -23.34 4.47 17.54
N GLU A 366 -22.31 5.29 17.29
CA GLU A 366 -22.44 6.74 17.09
C GLU A 366 -22.89 7.11 15.67
N PHE A 367 -22.57 6.30 14.67
CA PHE A 367 -22.83 6.61 13.26
C PHE A 367 -23.80 5.62 12.59
N ARG A 368 -24.54 4.87 13.37
CA ARG A 368 -25.48 3.83 12.91
C ARG A 368 -26.45 4.35 11.84
N ASP A 369 -26.98 5.56 12.01
CA ASP A 369 -27.95 6.16 11.09
C ASP A 369 -27.37 6.56 9.73
N LEU A 370 -26.04 6.73 9.64
CA LEU A 370 -25.35 7.11 8.41
C LEU A 370 -24.95 5.91 7.53
N PHE A 371 -24.78 4.72 8.13
CA PHE A 371 -24.24 3.53 7.44
C PHE A 371 -25.27 2.43 7.19
N LEU A 372 -26.47 2.50 7.77
CA LEU A 372 -27.55 1.55 7.53
C LEU A 372 -28.55 2.11 6.49
N GLY A 373 -28.43 1.61 5.25
CA GLY A 373 -29.21 2.11 4.11
C GLY A 373 -30.71 1.76 4.13
N ASP A 374 -31.15 0.53 4.41
CA ASP A 374 -32.53 0.06 4.27
C ASP A 374 -33.07 -0.56 5.58
N PRO A 375 -34.34 -0.30 5.97
CA PRO A 375 -34.97 -0.89 7.17
C PRO A 375 -34.97 -2.43 7.19
N THR A 376 -34.97 -3.09 6.03
CA THR A 376 -34.89 -4.55 5.88
C THR A 376 -33.49 -5.10 6.15
N GLU A 377 -32.43 -4.37 5.76
CA GLU A 377 -31.06 -4.72 6.09
C GLU A 377 -30.77 -4.50 7.59
N ARG A 378 -31.43 -3.51 8.22
CA ARG A 378 -31.37 -3.26 9.67
C ARG A 378 -31.90 -4.45 10.49
N LEU A 379 -32.97 -5.09 10.03
CA LEU A 379 -33.58 -6.24 10.71
C LEU A 379 -32.73 -7.51 10.55
N GLN A 380 -32.12 -7.71 9.38
CA GLN A 380 -31.25 -8.86 9.10
C GLN A 380 -29.89 -8.76 9.80
N ALA A 381 -29.33 -7.55 9.96
CA ALA A 381 -28.13 -7.32 10.74
C ALA A 381 -28.35 -7.56 12.24
N ALA A 382 -29.48 -7.13 12.79
CA ALA A 382 -29.82 -7.32 14.20
C ALA A 382 -30.05 -8.81 14.58
N ILE A 383 -30.42 -9.66 13.62
CA ILE A 383 -30.63 -11.11 13.82
C ILE A 383 -29.31 -11.89 13.71
N LYS A 384 -28.28 -11.34 13.04
CA LYS A 384 -26.98 -12.00 12.83
C LYS A 384 -25.92 -11.76 13.92
N ASP A 385 -26.14 -10.85 14.84
CA ASP A 385 -25.08 -10.31 15.72
C ASP A 385 -25.04 -10.90 17.14
N GLY A 386 -25.35 -12.20 17.32
CA GLY A 386 -25.23 -12.87 18.62
C GLY A 386 -24.03 -13.82 18.77
N GLY A 387 -23.20 -14.01 17.73
CA GLY A 387 -22.09 -14.98 17.77
C GLY A 387 -20.69 -14.34 17.77
N PRO A 388 -19.65 -15.02 18.26
CA PRO A 388 -18.26 -14.54 18.22
C PRO A 388 -17.79 -14.35 16.79
N LYS A 389 -17.11 -13.23 16.52
CA LYS A 389 -16.59 -12.87 15.17
C LYS A 389 -15.42 -13.78 14.73
N GLU A 390 -14.73 -14.40 15.69
CA GLU A 390 -13.60 -15.32 15.44
C GLU A 390 -13.64 -16.50 16.41
N CYS A 391 -13.21 -17.68 15.92
CA CYS A 391 -13.05 -18.88 16.75
C CYS A 391 -11.60 -19.37 16.69
N ASN A 392 -10.96 -19.51 17.84
CA ASN A 392 -9.61 -20.07 17.96
C ASN A 392 -9.68 -21.61 18.00
N ILE A 393 -8.99 -22.28 17.05
CA ILE A 393 -8.97 -23.75 16.98
C ILE A 393 -7.63 -24.27 17.50
N GLU A 394 -7.70 -25.14 18.52
CA GLU A 394 -6.55 -25.90 19.02
C GLU A 394 -6.70 -27.39 18.70
N THR A 395 -5.70 -27.98 18.09
CA THR A 395 -5.69 -29.42 17.77
C THR A 395 -4.34 -30.07 18.09
N ASP A 396 -4.33 -31.36 18.32
CA ASP A 396 -3.14 -32.21 18.42
C ASP A 396 -2.84 -32.93 17.09
N LEU A 397 -3.62 -32.68 16.04
CA LEU A 397 -3.36 -33.19 14.70
C LEU A 397 -2.15 -32.47 14.06
N GLN A 398 -1.27 -33.23 13.40
CA GLN A 398 -0.14 -32.66 12.66
C GLN A 398 -0.62 -32.12 11.33
N ILE A 399 -0.98 -30.84 11.29
CA ILE A 399 -1.55 -30.15 10.14
C ILE A 399 -0.56 -29.07 9.70
N LEU A 400 0.42 -29.47 8.92
CA LEU A 400 1.49 -28.59 8.43
C LEU A 400 1.64 -28.75 6.91
N ILE A 401 1.99 -27.68 6.23
CA ILE A 401 2.38 -27.73 4.82
C ILE A 401 3.73 -28.43 4.74
N PRO A 402 3.84 -29.63 4.11
CA PRO A 402 5.08 -30.40 4.07
C PRO A 402 6.20 -29.64 3.32
N ASP A 403 7.44 -29.75 3.83
CA ASP A 403 8.62 -29.15 3.19
C ASP A 403 8.84 -29.70 1.77
N ALA A 404 8.46 -30.96 1.53
CA ALA A 404 8.53 -31.59 0.22
C ALA A 404 7.52 -30.99 -0.78
N TYR A 405 6.41 -30.43 -0.31
CA TYR A 405 5.40 -29.81 -1.16
C TYR A 405 5.69 -28.34 -1.46
N VAL A 406 6.07 -27.56 -0.43
CA VAL A 406 6.52 -26.17 -0.59
C VAL A 406 7.86 -26.02 0.12
N SER A 407 8.96 -26.04 -0.62
CA SER A 407 10.32 -26.03 -0.06
C SER A 407 10.71 -24.71 0.63
N SER A 408 10.17 -23.58 0.16
CA SER A 408 10.47 -22.26 0.69
C SER A 408 9.71 -21.98 2.00
N VAL A 409 10.44 -21.72 3.10
CA VAL A 409 9.86 -21.34 4.40
C VAL A 409 9.02 -20.07 4.29
N SER A 410 9.51 -19.07 3.55
CA SER A 410 8.79 -17.80 3.33
C SER A 410 7.46 -18.02 2.60
N GLU A 411 7.43 -18.88 1.58
CA GLU A 411 6.19 -19.21 0.87
C GLU A 411 5.21 -19.97 1.73
N ARG A 412 5.69 -20.92 2.57
CA ARG A 412 4.81 -21.60 3.54
C ARG A 412 4.15 -20.63 4.52
N LEU A 413 4.93 -19.70 5.08
CA LEU A 413 4.39 -18.67 6.00
C LEU A 413 3.36 -17.77 5.31
N GLN A 414 3.60 -17.40 4.04
CA GLN A 414 2.63 -16.64 3.26
C GLN A 414 1.34 -17.43 2.99
N LEU A 415 1.43 -18.73 2.75
CA LEU A 415 0.26 -19.59 2.55
C LEU A 415 -0.55 -19.75 3.83
N TYR A 416 0.10 -19.93 5.00
CA TYR A 416 -0.58 -19.93 6.30
C TYR A 416 -1.31 -18.61 6.56
N SER A 417 -0.64 -17.47 6.33
CA SER A 417 -1.25 -16.14 6.50
C SER A 417 -2.43 -15.91 5.55
N LYS A 418 -2.35 -16.40 4.30
CA LYS A 418 -3.47 -16.32 3.36
C LYS A 418 -4.64 -17.18 3.78
N LEU A 419 -4.40 -18.42 4.22
CA LEU A 419 -5.43 -19.34 4.71
C LEU A 419 -6.14 -18.82 5.96
N ASP A 420 -5.39 -18.14 6.82
CA ASP A 420 -5.94 -17.52 8.02
C ASP A 420 -6.90 -16.36 7.73
N ARG A 421 -6.59 -15.57 6.72
CA ARG A 421 -7.38 -14.38 6.31
C ARG A 421 -8.59 -14.65 5.44
N VAL A 422 -8.77 -15.87 4.98
CA VAL A 422 -9.90 -16.24 4.10
C VAL A 422 -11.23 -16.12 4.86
N LYS A 423 -12.17 -15.34 4.31
CA LYS A 423 -13.47 -15.05 4.96
C LYS A 423 -14.64 -15.88 4.44
N GLY A 424 -14.46 -16.66 3.37
CA GLY A 424 -15.59 -17.41 2.80
C GLY A 424 -15.20 -18.56 1.88
N PRO A 425 -16.17 -19.45 1.56
CA PRO A 425 -15.91 -20.68 0.81
C PRO A 425 -15.44 -20.44 -0.63
N GLU A 426 -15.87 -19.38 -1.29
CA GLU A 426 -15.43 -19.01 -2.65
C GLU A 426 -13.98 -18.58 -2.69
N GLU A 427 -13.57 -17.80 -1.70
CA GLU A 427 -12.20 -17.31 -1.57
C GLU A 427 -11.26 -18.47 -1.25
N LEU A 428 -11.68 -19.39 -0.36
CA LEU A 428 -10.94 -20.61 -0.07
C LEU A 428 -10.76 -21.47 -1.32
N ARG A 429 -11.80 -21.65 -2.12
CA ARG A 429 -11.72 -22.40 -3.39
C ARG A 429 -10.72 -21.79 -4.36
N LYS A 430 -10.74 -20.47 -4.52
CA LYS A 430 -9.78 -19.75 -5.37
C LYS A 430 -8.34 -19.90 -4.86
N LEU A 431 -8.14 -19.79 -3.54
CA LEU A 431 -6.82 -19.95 -2.93
C LEU A 431 -6.30 -21.38 -3.12
N VAL A 432 -7.13 -22.39 -2.85
CA VAL A 432 -6.79 -23.80 -3.03
C VAL A 432 -6.46 -24.11 -4.50
N ALA A 433 -7.26 -23.60 -5.45
CA ALA A 433 -6.98 -23.75 -6.88
C ALA A 433 -5.63 -23.12 -7.27
N GLY A 434 -5.31 -21.95 -6.72
CA GLY A 434 -4.02 -21.30 -6.94
C GLY A 434 -2.83 -22.07 -6.34
N ILE A 435 -3.04 -22.76 -5.21
CA ILE A 435 -2.02 -23.64 -4.62
C ILE A 435 -1.78 -24.87 -5.52
N VAL A 436 -2.86 -25.50 -5.99
CA VAL A 436 -2.79 -26.66 -6.90
C VAL A 436 -2.13 -26.30 -8.23
N ASP A 437 -2.47 -25.17 -8.81
CA ASP A 437 -1.87 -24.67 -10.06
C ASP A 437 -0.35 -24.47 -9.92
N ARG A 438 0.10 -24.00 -8.77
CA ARG A 438 1.49 -23.62 -8.53
C ARG A 438 2.39 -24.76 -8.02
N PHE A 439 1.85 -25.63 -7.17
CA PHE A 439 2.61 -26.66 -6.47
C PHE A 439 2.15 -28.09 -6.78
N GLY A 440 1.13 -28.27 -7.59
CA GLY A 440 0.57 -29.58 -7.93
C GLY A 440 -0.54 -30.04 -6.96
N PRO A 441 -0.96 -31.33 -7.06
CA PRO A 441 -2.06 -31.87 -6.25
C PRO A 441 -1.80 -31.70 -4.75
N LEU A 442 -2.87 -31.38 -4.00
CA LEU A 442 -2.77 -31.17 -2.55
C LEU A 442 -2.36 -32.47 -1.83
N PRO A 443 -1.37 -32.44 -0.95
CA PRO A 443 -1.16 -33.52 0.00
C PRO A 443 -2.24 -33.52 1.08
N PRO A 444 -2.50 -34.68 1.75
CA PRO A 444 -3.57 -34.82 2.73
C PRO A 444 -3.50 -33.82 3.89
N GLU A 445 -2.30 -33.43 4.29
CA GLU A 445 -2.07 -32.45 5.37
C GLU A 445 -2.56 -31.05 4.99
N VAL A 446 -2.42 -30.66 3.72
CA VAL A 446 -2.87 -29.35 3.20
C VAL A 446 -4.41 -29.37 2.98
N GLU A 447 -4.99 -30.50 2.59
CA GLU A 447 -6.45 -30.68 2.55
C GLU A 447 -7.06 -30.52 3.94
N GLN A 448 -6.46 -31.16 4.96
CA GLN A 448 -6.89 -31.02 6.35
C GLN A 448 -6.77 -29.58 6.86
N LEU A 449 -5.75 -28.85 6.43
CA LEU A 449 -5.59 -27.43 6.76
C LEU A 449 -6.74 -26.58 6.19
N ALA A 450 -7.16 -26.85 4.94
CA ALA A 450 -8.33 -26.22 4.34
C ALA A 450 -9.64 -26.61 5.07
N ASP A 451 -9.73 -27.84 5.56
CA ASP A 451 -10.87 -28.31 6.36
C ASP A 451 -10.94 -27.64 7.75
N ILE A 452 -9.81 -27.30 8.35
CA ILE A 452 -9.77 -26.49 9.59
C ILE A 452 -10.29 -25.07 9.37
N VAL A 453 -9.98 -24.46 8.23
CA VAL A 453 -10.55 -23.15 7.90
C VAL A 453 -12.08 -23.20 7.81
N ARG A 454 -12.62 -24.26 7.19
CA ARG A 454 -14.08 -24.50 7.16
C ARG A 454 -14.66 -24.75 8.55
N LEU A 455 -13.97 -25.57 9.36
CA LEU A 455 -14.37 -25.86 10.74
C LEU A 455 -14.45 -24.59 11.58
N ARG A 456 -13.51 -23.65 11.40
CA ARG A 456 -13.52 -22.36 12.09
C ARG A 456 -14.79 -21.55 11.79
N TRP A 457 -15.22 -21.48 10.53
CA TRP A 457 -16.46 -20.77 10.18
C TRP A 457 -17.71 -21.44 10.80
N GLN A 458 -17.77 -22.77 10.76
CA GLN A 458 -18.87 -23.51 11.36
C GLN A 458 -18.89 -23.31 12.90
N ALA A 459 -17.73 -23.30 13.54
CA ALA A 459 -17.61 -23.02 14.96
C ALA A 459 -18.10 -21.61 15.33
N CYS A 460 -17.78 -20.59 14.54
CA CYS A 460 -18.31 -19.24 14.70
C CYS A 460 -19.83 -19.20 14.53
N GLN A 461 -20.40 -19.93 13.56
CA GLN A 461 -21.85 -19.99 13.34
C GLN A 461 -22.60 -20.65 14.52
N VAL A 462 -21.97 -21.64 15.16
CA VAL A 462 -22.51 -22.28 16.37
C VAL A 462 -22.32 -21.43 17.63
N GLY A 463 -21.46 -20.37 17.56
CA GLY A 463 -21.25 -19.47 18.70
C GLY A 463 -20.03 -19.80 19.58
N PHE A 464 -19.09 -20.60 19.08
CA PHE A 464 -17.88 -20.91 19.82
C PHE A 464 -16.78 -19.87 19.61
N GLU A 465 -16.24 -19.28 20.67
CA GLU A 465 -15.02 -18.45 20.66
C GLU A 465 -13.75 -19.29 20.56
N LYS A 466 -13.79 -20.50 21.12
CA LYS A 466 -12.67 -21.43 21.09
C LYS A 466 -13.18 -22.83 20.85
N LEU A 467 -12.47 -23.59 20.02
CA LEU A 467 -12.72 -24.99 19.72
C LEU A 467 -11.44 -25.80 19.96
N THR A 468 -11.52 -26.87 20.73
CA THR A 468 -10.38 -27.74 20.99
C THR A 468 -10.69 -29.15 20.51
N LEU A 469 -9.90 -29.66 19.55
CA LEU A 469 -9.98 -31.04 19.06
C LEU A 469 -8.71 -31.77 19.45
N LYS A 470 -8.75 -32.46 20.60
CA LYS A 470 -7.59 -33.18 21.16
C LYS A 470 -8.05 -34.51 21.77
N LYS A 471 -7.23 -35.54 21.63
CA LYS A 471 -7.47 -36.87 22.21
C LYS A 471 -8.86 -37.45 21.87
N ASN A 472 -9.29 -37.33 20.63
CA ASN A 472 -10.60 -37.73 20.10
C ASN A 472 -11.78 -37.06 20.83
N GLN A 473 -11.60 -35.90 21.43
CA GLN A 473 -12.63 -35.13 22.11
C GLN A 473 -12.70 -33.73 21.48
N LEU A 474 -13.92 -33.28 21.15
CA LEU A 474 -14.23 -31.94 20.72
C LEU A 474 -14.76 -31.12 21.88
N LYS A 475 -14.17 -29.97 22.16
CA LYS A 475 -14.67 -29.01 23.17
C LYS A 475 -14.89 -27.66 22.53
N GLY A 476 -16.12 -27.17 22.62
CA GLY A 476 -16.51 -25.82 22.24
C GLY A 476 -16.72 -24.96 23.49
N TYR A 477 -16.23 -23.73 23.43
CA TYR A 477 -16.31 -22.76 24.54
C TYR A 477 -17.18 -21.59 24.11
N ILE A 478 -18.22 -21.29 24.86
CA ILE A 478 -19.15 -20.17 24.65
C ILE A 478 -19.00 -19.21 25.85
N PRO A 479 -18.86 -17.87 25.62
CA PRO A 479 -18.83 -16.90 26.70
C PRO A 479 -20.18 -16.86 27.40
N ALA A 480 -20.19 -16.96 28.74
CA ALA A 480 -21.39 -16.92 29.53
C ALA A 480 -21.84 -15.51 29.95
N THR A 481 -20.95 -14.51 29.86
CA THR A 481 -21.19 -13.13 30.25
C THR A 481 -21.71 -12.29 29.10
N ASN A 482 -22.80 -11.52 29.34
CA ASN A 482 -23.40 -10.55 28.38
C ASN A 482 -23.97 -11.13 27.07
N ASN A 483 -24.35 -12.42 27.03
CA ASN A 483 -24.81 -13.09 25.81
C ASN A 483 -26.26 -13.58 25.89
N GLU A 484 -27.13 -12.88 26.61
CA GLU A 484 -28.55 -13.26 26.77
C GLU A 484 -29.29 -13.51 25.44
N PRO A 485 -29.07 -12.74 24.37
CA PRO A 485 -29.73 -12.99 23.08
C PRO A 485 -29.35 -14.35 22.48
N TYR A 486 -28.10 -14.79 22.63
CA TYR A 486 -27.63 -16.08 22.14
C TYR A 486 -28.28 -17.25 22.85
N PHE A 487 -28.41 -17.18 24.18
CA PHE A 487 -29.03 -18.25 25.00
C PHE A 487 -30.53 -18.38 24.78
N GLN A 488 -31.19 -17.36 24.23
CA GLN A 488 -32.60 -17.38 23.83
C GLN A 488 -32.79 -17.77 22.36
N GLY A 489 -31.71 -17.93 21.60
CA GLY A 489 -31.74 -18.19 20.15
C GLY A 489 -31.88 -19.69 19.81
N ASP A 490 -32.31 -19.97 18.58
CA ASP A 490 -32.55 -21.33 18.07
C ASP A 490 -31.28 -22.19 18.07
N THR A 491 -30.12 -21.60 17.83
CA THR A 491 -28.83 -22.32 17.82
C THR A 491 -28.53 -22.95 19.18
N PHE A 492 -28.75 -22.21 20.28
CA PHE A 492 -28.52 -22.74 21.60
C PHE A 492 -29.56 -23.84 21.97
N GLY A 493 -30.81 -23.68 21.52
CA GLY A 493 -31.85 -24.71 21.61
C GLY A 493 -31.44 -26.02 20.88
N THR A 494 -30.85 -25.93 19.69
CA THR A 494 -30.32 -27.07 18.94
C THR A 494 -29.19 -27.78 19.68
N ILE A 495 -28.29 -27.04 20.31
CA ILE A 495 -27.19 -27.59 21.14
C ILE A 495 -27.76 -28.37 22.33
N LEU A 496 -28.75 -27.81 23.03
CA LEU A 496 -29.39 -28.50 24.17
C LEU A 496 -30.09 -29.79 23.72
N SER A 497 -30.81 -29.75 22.59
CA SER A 497 -31.45 -30.92 22.01
C SER A 497 -30.45 -32.01 21.64
N TYR A 498 -29.33 -31.63 21.04
CA TYR A 498 -28.25 -32.56 20.68
C TYR A 498 -27.67 -33.25 21.93
N ILE A 499 -27.42 -32.52 23.01
CA ILE A 499 -26.91 -33.08 24.28
C ILE A 499 -27.93 -34.03 24.89
N GLN A 500 -29.22 -33.71 24.85
CA GLN A 500 -30.31 -34.57 25.35
C GLN A 500 -30.46 -35.88 24.56
N THR A 501 -30.28 -35.83 23.25
CA THR A 501 -30.35 -37.01 22.37
C THR A 501 -29.09 -37.87 22.42
N HIS A 502 -27.94 -37.30 22.82
CA HIS A 502 -26.65 -38.00 22.89
C HIS A 502 -26.00 -37.95 24.29
N PRO A 503 -26.70 -38.37 25.39
CA PRO A 503 -26.25 -38.16 26.76
C PRO A 503 -24.95 -38.91 27.12
N ARG A 504 -24.55 -39.92 26.32
CA ARG A 504 -23.31 -40.69 26.53
C ARG A 504 -22.11 -40.07 25.82
N LEU A 505 -22.33 -39.25 24.79
CA LEU A 505 -21.28 -38.68 23.94
C LEU A 505 -21.09 -37.18 24.19
N ALA A 506 -22.16 -36.48 24.53
CA ALA A 506 -22.15 -35.03 24.72
C ALA A 506 -22.46 -34.62 26.16
N SER A 507 -21.73 -33.65 26.65
CA SER A 507 -21.94 -33.08 27.99
C SER A 507 -21.67 -31.57 27.98
N MET A 508 -22.35 -30.85 28.88
CA MET A 508 -22.20 -29.42 29.07
C MET A 508 -21.79 -29.12 30.50
N LYS A 509 -20.81 -28.23 30.68
CA LYS A 509 -20.34 -27.81 32.01
C LYS A 509 -20.05 -26.31 31.99
N GLU A 510 -20.47 -25.65 33.04
CA GLU A 510 -20.09 -24.25 33.27
C GLU A 510 -18.82 -24.17 34.12
N ARG A 511 -17.87 -23.35 33.70
CA ARG A 511 -16.62 -23.10 34.41
C ARG A 511 -16.12 -21.69 34.19
N LYS A 512 -15.95 -20.88 35.25
CA LYS A 512 -15.37 -19.53 35.22
C LYS A 512 -15.95 -18.66 34.09
N GLU A 513 -17.25 -18.40 34.12
CA GLU A 513 -17.94 -17.55 33.13
C GLU A 513 -17.88 -18.04 31.66
N GLN A 514 -17.55 -19.32 31.44
CA GLN A 514 -17.60 -19.97 30.13
C GLN A 514 -18.44 -21.24 30.19
N LEU A 515 -19.27 -21.43 29.17
CA LEU A 515 -20.01 -22.68 28.97
C LEU A 515 -19.18 -23.58 28.06
N ILE A 516 -18.86 -24.80 28.55
CA ILE A 516 -18.03 -25.76 27.84
C ILE A 516 -18.91 -26.92 27.39
N ILE A 517 -18.98 -27.13 26.08
CA ILE A 517 -19.63 -28.28 25.47
C ILE A 517 -18.55 -29.27 25.08
N SER A 518 -18.64 -30.50 25.58
CA SER A 518 -17.68 -31.57 25.32
C SER A 518 -18.37 -32.72 24.61
N ILE A 519 -17.78 -33.15 23.47
CA ILE A 519 -18.29 -34.27 22.66
C ILE A 519 -17.15 -35.27 22.48
N GLU A 520 -17.43 -36.52 22.86
CA GLU A 520 -16.46 -37.63 22.81
C GLU A 520 -16.49 -38.36 21.46
N ASP A 521 -15.45 -39.14 21.18
CA ASP A 521 -15.26 -39.97 19.98
C ASP A 521 -15.20 -39.20 18.65
N VAL A 522 -14.61 -37.98 18.66
CA VAL A 522 -14.38 -37.16 17.47
C VAL A 522 -12.94 -37.33 17.00
N LYS A 523 -12.71 -38.18 15.99
CA LYS A 523 -11.38 -38.67 15.59
C LYS A 523 -10.65 -37.78 14.58
N ASN A 524 -11.37 -36.98 13.82
CA ASN A 524 -10.80 -36.15 12.75
C ASN A 524 -11.60 -34.86 12.50
N VAL A 525 -11.04 -33.96 11.70
CA VAL A 525 -11.66 -32.67 11.36
C VAL A 525 -13.00 -32.84 10.68
N GLN A 526 -13.15 -33.84 9.80
CA GLN A 526 -14.40 -34.09 9.06
C GLN A 526 -15.54 -34.55 10.00
N ALA A 527 -15.21 -35.35 11.02
CA ALA A 527 -16.19 -35.72 12.03
C ALA A 527 -16.63 -34.50 12.85
N ALA A 528 -15.69 -33.62 13.21
CA ALA A 528 -16.01 -32.35 13.86
C ALA A 528 -16.90 -31.45 13.02
N GLN A 529 -16.62 -31.33 11.71
CA GLN A 529 -17.45 -30.54 10.77
C GLN A 529 -18.89 -31.05 10.69
N ARG A 530 -19.11 -32.38 10.65
CA ARG A 530 -20.45 -32.96 10.63
C ARG A 530 -21.23 -32.59 11.89
N ILE A 531 -20.61 -32.75 13.05
CA ILE A 531 -21.22 -32.39 14.33
C ILE A 531 -21.57 -30.89 14.38
N LEU A 532 -20.64 -30.02 13.95
CA LEU A 532 -20.92 -28.57 13.94
C LEU A 532 -22.04 -28.22 12.95
N SER A 533 -22.15 -28.92 11.83
CA SER A 533 -23.27 -28.75 10.91
C SER A 533 -24.61 -29.13 11.52
N GLU A 534 -24.67 -30.20 12.30
CA GLU A 534 -25.86 -30.62 13.04
C GLU A 534 -26.25 -29.63 14.15
N LEU A 535 -25.24 -29.05 14.85
CA LEU A 535 -25.45 -28.05 15.89
C LEU A 535 -25.86 -26.66 15.32
N GLY A 536 -25.47 -26.35 14.11
CA GLY A 536 -25.75 -25.04 13.46
C GLY A 536 -27.01 -25.01 12.57
N SER A 537 -27.63 -26.15 12.29
CA SER A 537 -28.86 -26.22 11.46
C SER A 537 -30.08 -26.39 12.39
N PRO A 538 -31.08 -25.52 12.35
CA PRO A 538 -32.35 -25.78 13.00
C PRO A 538 -33.08 -26.86 12.17
N GLU A 539 -32.84 -28.15 12.42
CA GLU A 539 -33.68 -29.18 11.87
C GLU A 539 -35.06 -29.12 12.53
N THR A 540 -36.06 -28.89 11.72
CA THR A 540 -37.45 -29.22 11.96
C THR A 540 -37.53 -30.60 12.60
N VAL A 541 -37.81 -30.66 13.91
CA VAL A 541 -38.28 -31.84 14.57
C VAL A 541 -39.62 -32.20 13.96
N GLY A 542 -39.61 -33.10 12.97
CA GLY A 542 -40.82 -33.76 12.46
C GLY A 542 -41.41 -34.63 13.58
N VAL A 543 -42.62 -34.31 13.92
CA VAL A 543 -43.52 -35.07 14.78
C VAL A 543 -43.72 -36.50 14.26
#